data_7766e163592c9e7c39d77bfb8edc7aef
#
_entry.id   7766e163592c9e7c39d77bfb8edc7aef
#
_cell.length_a   1.000
_cell.length_b   1.000
_cell.length_c   1.000
_cell.angle_alpha   90.00
_cell.angle_beta   90.00
_cell.angle_gamma   90.00
#
_symmetry.space_group_name_H-M   'P 1'
#
loop_
_entity.id
_entity.type
_entity.pdbx_description
1 polymer ?
#
loop_
_entity_poly.entity_id
_entity_poly.type
_entity_poly.pdbx_seq_one_letter_code
_entity_poly.pdbx_strand_id
1 'polypeptide(L)'
;MTTLDAADSAAQASLSAPAGNTRFVGRGKAFWRLVSRGAVLLMFTLGLYRFWLTTDIRRYLWSNTELAGESFEYAGTAYELLLRFLIALALLVPFYAVFFLLTLAPGNLWSLLGLLILIFLGQYAVYRARRYRLTRTIYRGVRFHQSGSAFLYSVCAVLWWALIVLSAGLAYPFAQSQLEHFKMRHTFFGKPSR
;
A
#
# COMPACT_ATOMS: atom_id res chain seq x y z
N MET A 1 -28.71 -41.34 -0.51
CA MET A 1 -28.05 -40.10 -0.91
C MET A 1 -27.71 -39.37 0.38
N THR A 2 -26.50 -39.57 0.84
CA THR A 2 -26.06 -39.21 2.22
C THR A 2 -25.66 -37.77 2.29
N THR A 3 -25.82 -37.16 3.47
CA THR A 3 -25.43 -35.73 3.77
C THR A 3 -23.98 -35.41 3.41
N LEU A 4 -23.12 -36.43 3.30
CA LEU A 4 -21.73 -36.36 2.85
C LEU A 4 -21.64 -35.99 1.36
N ASP A 5 -22.48 -36.59 0.49
CA ASP A 5 -22.47 -36.32 -0.95
C ASP A 5 -22.90 -34.89 -1.27
N ALA A 6 -23.82 -34.32 -0.45
CA ALA A 6 -24.25 -32.94 -0.59
C ALA A 6 -23.15 -31.98 -0.14
N ALA A 7 -22.39 -32.29 0.91
CA ALA A 7 -21.29 -31.49 1.38
C ALA A 7 -20.10 -31.49 0.39
N ASP A 8 -19.78 -32.65 -0.19
CA ASP A 8 -18.72 -32.78 -1.23
C ASP A 8 -19.14 -32.06 -2.54
N SER A 9 -20.40 -32.17 -2.93
CA SER A 9 -20.94 -31.47 -4.09
C SER A 9 -20.89 -29.94 -3.89
N ALA A 10 -21.23 -29.46 -2.70
CA ALA A 10 -21.14 -28.04 -2.34
C ALA A 10 -19.66 -27.56 -2.28
N ALA A 11 -18.75 -28.39 -1.77
CA ALA A 11 -17.32 -28.10 -1.73
C ALA A 11 -16.72 -28.09 -3.16
N GLN A 12 -17.11 -29.02 -4.02
CA GLN A 12 -16.68 -29.04 -5.42
C GLN A 12 -17.28 -27.88 -6.23
N ALA A 13 -18.52 -27.50 -5.99
CA ALA A 13 -19.13 -26.31 -6.60
C ALA A 13 -18.44 -25.00 -6.16
N SER A 14 -17.92 -24.93 -4.93
CA SER A 14 -17.14 -23.79 -4.46
C SER A 14 -15.72 -23.75 -5.04
N LEU A 15 -15.16 -24.89 -5.41
CA LEU A 15 -13.85 -25.01 -6.08
C LEU A 15 -13.94 -24.79 -7.59
N SER A 16 -15.10 -25.04 -8.20
CA SER A 16 -15.36 -24.87 -9.64
C SER A 16 -15.94 -23.48 -9.98
N ALA A 17 -16.12 -22.59 -9.01
CA ALA A 17 -16.42 -21.20 -9.31
C ALA A 17 -15.30 -20.63 -10.18
N PRO A 18 -15.59 -20.06 -11.38
CA PRO A 18 -14.57 -19.61 -12.30
C PRO A 18 -13.66 -18.60 -11.59
N ALA A 19 -12.42 -19.03 -11.38
CA ALA A 19 -11.39 -18.18 -10.82
C ALA A 19 -11.24 -16.97 -11.73
N GLY A 20 -11.66 -15.78 -11.24
CA GLY A 20 -11.20 -14.55 -11.86
C GLY A 20 -12.18 -13.62 -12.54
N ASN A 21 -13.49 -13.76 -12.43
CA ASN A 21 -14.38 -12.70 -12.90
C ASN A 21 -14.39 -11.52 -11.90
N THR A 22 -13.40 -10.65 -12.04
CA THR A 22 -13.45 -9.31 -11.44
C THR A 22 -14.32 -8.42 -12.30
N ARG A 23 -15.38 -7.85 -11.74
CA ARG A 23 -16.29 -6.92 -12.40
C ARG A 23 -16.29 -5.57 -11.66
N PHE A 24 -16.19 -4.47 -12.42
CA PHE A 24 -16.38 -3.14 -11.87
C PHE A 24 -17.80 -2.64 -12.19
N VAL A 25 -18.60 -2.36 -11.17
CA VAL A 25 -20.02 -1.98 -11.28
C VAL A 25 -20.22 -0.46 -11.07
N GLY A 26 -19.15 0.27 -10.79
CA GLY A 26 -19.18 1.71 -10.49
C GLY A 26 -19.63 2.58 -11.67
N ARG A 27 -20.43 3.61 -11.36
CA ARG A 27 -20.89 4.59 -12.34
C ARG A 27 -19.87 5.72 -12.49
N GLY A 28 -19.33 5.94 -13.70
CA GLY A 28 -18.35 6.99 -13.97
C GLY A 28 -18.79 8.40 -13.53
N LYS A 29 -20.06 8.78 -13.73
CA LYS A 29 -20.61 10.08 -13.31
C LYS A 29 -20.54 10.28 -11.79
N ALA A 30 -20.80 9.22 -10.99
CA ALA A 30 -20.71 9.29 -9.54
C ALA A 30 -19.25 9.47 -9.09
N PHE A 31 -18.34 8.76 -9.72
CA PHE A 31 -16.91 8.89 -9.48
C PHE A 31 -16.39 10.30 -9.79
N TRP A 32 -16.72 10.83 -10.97
CA TRP A 32 -16.29 12.18 -11.35
C TRP A 32 -16.85 13.26 -10.42
N ARG A 33 -18.10 13.16 -9.98
CA ARG A 33 -18.69 14.09 -9.01
C ARG A 33 -17.96 14.04 -7.66
N LEU A 34 -17.56 12.85 -7.21
CA LEU A 34 -16.80 12.68 -5.97
C LEU A 34 -15.40 13.31 -6.10
N VAL A 35 -14.69 13.06 -7.20
CA VAL A 35 -13.36 13.60 -7.45
C VAL A 35 -13.39 15.11 -7.64
N SER A 36 -14.31 15.67 -8.43
CA SER A 36 -14.40 17.10 -8.68
C SER A 36 -14.71 17.90 -7.41
N ARG A 37 -15.69 17.42 -6.61
CA ARG A 37 -15.99 18.01 -5.31
C ARG A 37 -14.76 17.94 -4.38
N GLY A 38 -14.09 16.80 -4.36
CA GLY A 38 -12.89 16.61 -3.56
C GLY A 38 -11.72 17.49 -4.00
N ALA A 39 -11.54 17.71 -5.31
CA ALA A 39 -10.51 18.58 -5.86
C ALA A 39 -10.74 20.06 -5.46
N VAL A 40 -11.99 20.53 -5.51
CA VAL A 40 -12.34 21.86 -5.04
C VAL A 40 -12.02 22.03 -3.55
N LEU A 41 -12.44 21.09 -2.70
CA LEU A 41 -12.15 21.11 -1.27
C LEU A 41 -10.64 21.01 -0.98
N LEU A 42 -9.89 20.28 -1.81
CA LEU A 42 -8.45 20.16 -1.70
C LEU A 42 -7.75 21.53 -1.88
N MET A 43 -8.21 22.35 -2.85
CA MET A 43 -7.70 23.70 -3.07
C MET A 43 -7.98 24.63 -1.86
N PHE A 44 -9.21 24.61 -1.36
CA PHE A 44 -9.59 25.46 -0.22
C PHE A 44 -8.91 25.06 1.10
N THR A 45 -8.57 23.78 1.28
CA THR A 45 -7.93 23.28 2.51
C THR A 45 -6.41 23.18 2.42
N LEU A 46 -5.77 23.80 1.40
CA LEU A 46 -4.32 23.75 1.18
C LEU A 46 -3.77 22.30 1.17
N GLY A 47 -4.52 21.38 0.62
CA GLY A 47 -4.12 19.99 0.50
C GLY A 47 -4.51 19.06 1.68
N LEU A 48 -5.00 19.59 2.79
CA LEU A 48 -5.40 18.73 3.94
C LEU A 48 -6.56 17.80 3.61
N TYR A 49 -7.47 18.20 2.74
CA TYR A 49 -8.60 17.36 2.33
C TYR A 49 -8.20 16.08 1.58
N ARG A 50 -6.93 15.96 1.14
CA ARG A 50 -6.42 14.77 0.42
C ARG A 50 -6.64 13.46 1.18
N PHE A 51 -6.64 13.49 2.51
CA PHE A 51 -6.82 12.29 3.33
C PHE A 51 -8.26 11.78 3.26
N TRP A 52 -9.23 12.69 3.30
CA TRP A 52 -10.67 12.38 3.12
C TRP A 52 -10.94 11.93 1.70
N LEU A 53 -10.50 12.71 0.71
CA LEU A 53 -10.67 12.37 -0.70
C LEU A 53 -10.08 11.00 -1.04
N THR A 54 -8.87 10.70 -0.57
CA THR A 54 -8.23 9.40 -0.80
C THR A 54 -9.02 8.25 -0.18
N THR A 55 -9.57 8.45 1.02
CA THR A 55 -10.39 7.46 1.71
C THR A 55 -11.71 7.23 0.98
N ASP A 56 -12.37 8.30 0.54
CA ASP A 56 -13.64 8.23 -0.17
C ASP A 56 -13.48 7.58 -1.55
N ILE A 57 -12.42 7.92 -2.29
CA ILE A 57 -12.08 7.27 -3.57
C ILE A 57 -11.84 5.77 -3.36
N ARG A 58 -11.07 5.38 -2.35
CA ARG A 58 -10.82 3.96 -2.06
C ARG A 58 -12.10 3.23 -1.68
N ARG A 59 -12.91 3.84 -0.81
CA ARG A 59 -14.20 3.25 -0.41
C ARG A 59 -15.10 3.05 -1.63
N TYR A 60 -15.18 4.05 -2.50
CA TYR A 60 -15.94 3.96 -3.74
C TYR A 60 -15.42 2.84 -4.66
N LEU A 61 -14.12 2.78 -4.91
CA LEU A 61 -13.52 1.77 -5.79
C LEU A 61 -13.71 0.36 -5.22
N TRP A 62 -13.44 0.15 -3.93
CA TRP A 62 -13.58 -1.17 -3.30
C TRP A 62 -15.03 -1.64 -3.28
N SER A 63 -15.98 -0.79 -2.91
CA SER A 63 -17.41 -1.16 -2.89
C SER A 63 -18.01 -1.41 -4.27
N ASN A 64 -17.39 -0.91 -5.33
CA ASN A 64 -17.83 -1.14 -6.71
C ASN A 64 -16.97 -2.16 -7.47
N THR A 65 -16.01 -2.80 -6.82
CA THR A 65 -15.22 -3.88 -7.38
C THR A 65 -15.71 -5.21 -6.82
N GLU A 66 -16.25 -6.05 -7.69
CA GLU A 66 -16.74 -7.37 -7.33
C GLU A 66 -15.74 -8.44 -7.76
N LEU A 67 -15.50 -9.40 -6.90
CA LEU A 67 -14.75 -10.63 -7.18
C LEU A 67 -15.64 -11.82 -6.84
N ALA A 68 -15.92 -12.65 -7.83
CA ALA A 68 -16.83 -13.79 -7.69
C ALA A 68 -18.21 -13.41 -7.09
N GLY A 69 -18.76 -12.27 -7.51
CA GLY A 69 -20.09 -11.78 -7.11
C GLY A 69 -20.14 -11.04 -5.77
N GLU A 70 -19.01 -10.87 -5.09
CA GLU A 70 -18.96 -10.13 -3.82
C GLU A 70 -18.04 -8.91 -3.91
N SER A 71 -18.47 -7.78 -3.32
CA SER A 71 -17.70 -6.55 -3.29
C SER A 71 -16.66 -6.53 -2.16
N PHE A 72 -15.59 -5.77 -2.39
CA PHE A 72 -14.62 -5.48 -1.34
C PHE A 72 -15.13 -4.38 -0.42
N GLU A 73 -14.69 -4.42 0.83
CA GLU A 73 -14.94 -3.37 1.81
C GLU A 73 -13.63 -2.70 2.22
N TYR A 74 -13.66 -1.36 2.33
CA TYR A 74 -12.55 -0.57 2.85
C TYR A 74 -12.90 0.05 4.20
N ALA A 75 -12.32 -0.47 5.28
CA ALA A 75 -12.55 -0.05 6.66
C ALA A 75 -11.57 1.05 7.16
N GLY A 76 -10.76 1.64 6.27
CA GLY A 76 -9.84 2.72 6.62
C GLY A 76 -10.54 4.06 6.84
N THR A 77 -10.02 4.87 7.77
CA THR A 77 -10.53 6.22 8.04
C THR A 77 -9.53 7.30 7.62
N ALA A 78 -10.06 8.46 7.21
CA ALA A 78 -9.24 9.61 6.83
C ALA A 78 -8.42 10.14 8.01
N TYR A 79 -9.01 10.11 9.22
CA TYR A 79 -8.34 10.55 10.44
C TYR A 79 -7.09 9.71 10.77
N GLU A 80 -7.16 8.39 10.63
CA GLU A 80 -6.01 7.51 10.82
C GLU A 80 -4.86 7.83 9.83
N LEU A 81 -5.21 8.14 8.57
CA LEU A 81 -4.22 8.55 7.58
C LEU A 81 -3.58 9.89 7.94
N LEU A 82 -4.39 10.88 8.33
CA LEU A 82 -3.92 12.19 8.75
C LEU A 82 -2.99 12.09 9.97
N LEU A 83 -3.41 11.37 11.01
CA LEU A 83 -2.61 11.20 12.23
C LEU A 83 -1.26 10.54 11.93
N ARG A 84 -1.24 9.48 11.12
CA ARG A 84 0.01 8.81 10.70
C ARG A 84 0.91 9.73 9.87
N PHE A 85 0.32 10.55 9.03
CA PHE A 85 1.04 11.56 8.27
C PHE A 85 1.66 12.62 9.19
N LEU A 86 0.91 13.13 10.17
CA LEU A 86 1.43 14.12 11.13
C LEU A 86 2.58 13.55 11.97
N ILE A 87 2.46 12.29 12.43
CA ILE A 87 3.55 11.61 13.16
C ILE A 87 4.78 11.46 12.24
N ALA A 88 4.58 11.05 10.99
CA ALA A 88 5.69 10.92 10.05
C ALA A 88 6.35 12.30 9.78
N LEU A 89 5.56 13.35 9.64
CA LEU A 89 6.04 14.70 9.44
C LEU A 89 6.82 15.21 10.66
N ALA A 90 6.29 15.00 11.87
CA ALA A 90 6.94 15.39 13.12
C ALA A 90 8.31 14.70 13.33
N LEU A 91 8.50 13.50 12.80
CA LEU A 91 9.78 12.80 12.83
C LEU A 91 10.70 13.21 11.67
N LEU A 92 10.13 13.41 10.49
CA LEU A 92 10.90 13.67 9.26
C LEU A 92 11.42 15.10 9.21
N VAL A 93 10.64 16.09 9.67
CA VAL A 93 11.03 17.51 9.62
C VAL A 93 12.29 17.79 10.43
N PRO A 94 12.40 17.43 11.73
CA PRO A 94 13.63 17.65 12.48
C PRO A 94 14.79 16.84 11.95
N PHE A 95 14.56 15.60 11.50
CA PHE A 95 15.60 14.80 10.86
C PHE A 95 16.15 15.51 9.60
N TYR A 96 15.26 16.07 8.76
CA TYR A 96 15.66 16.75 7.55
C TYR A 96 16.37 18.08 7.85
N ALA A 97 15.94 18.81 8.89
CA ALA A 97 16.59 20.03 9.32
C ALA A 97 18.03 19.76 9.80
N VAL A 98 18.23 18.76 10.65
CA VAL A 98 19.58 18.36 11.09
C VAL A 98 20.44 17.90 9.92
N PHE A 99 19.89 17.08 9.04
CA PHE A 99 20.58 16.61 7.84
C PHE A 99 21.01 17.77 6.93
N PHE A 100 20.10 18.74 6.69
CA PHE A 100 20.38 19.94 5.91
C PHE A 100 21.52 20.76 6.51
N LEU A 101 21.51 20.97 7.81
CA LEU A 101 22.60 21.68 8.52
C LEU A 101 23.95 20.95 8.38
N LEU A 102 23.95 19.62 8.44
CA LEU A 102 25.16 18.81 8.26
C LEU A 102 25.70 18.88 6.82
N THR A 103 24.84 19.06 5.80
CA THR A 103 25.27 19.19 4.40
C THR A 103 25.90 20.52 4.05
N LEU A 104 25.70 21.55 4.89
CA LEU A 104 26.35 22.87 4.70
C LEU A 104 27.86 22.84 4.96
N ALA A 105 28.39 21.80 5.61
CA ALA A 105 29.82 21.63 5.82
C ALA A 105 30.47 21.04 4.56
N PRO A 106 31.46 21.70 3.95
CA PRO A 106 32.10 21.26 2.71
C PRO A 106 32.90 19.94 2.89
N GLY A 107 32.83 19.07 1.88
CA GLY A 107 33.63 17.83 1.83
C GLY A 107 33.08 16.65 2.66
N ASN A 108 31.79 16.57 2.89
CA ASN A 108 31.22 15.76 3.97
C ASN A 108 30.68 14.40 3.51
N LEU A 109 31.30 13.31 3.95
CA LEU A 109 30.75 11.94 3.84
C LEU A 109 29.37 11.79 4.53
N TRP A 110 29.04 12.69 5.46
CA TRP A 110 27.74 12.71 6.16
C TRP A 110 26.56 12.94 5.22
N SER A 111 26.76 13.65 4.11
CA SER A 111 25.71 13.88 3.10
C SER A 111 25.31 12.56 2.40
N LEU A 112 26.28 11.69 2.10
CA LEU A 112 26.00 10.36 1.51
C LEU A 112 25.28 9.46 2.51
N LEU A 113 25.72 9.46 3.76
CA LEU A 113 25.07 8.68 4.83
C LEU A 113 23.61 9.12 5.04
N GLY A 114 23.37 10.43 5.08
CA GLY A 114 22.03 10.99 5.20
C GLY A 114 21.11 10.64 4.02
N LEU A 115 21.66 10.66 2.79
CA LEU A 115 20.94 10.23 1.60
C LEU A 115 20.53 8.75 1.69
N LEU A 116 21.44 7.86 2.11
CA LEU A 116 21.15 6.45 2.32
C LEU A 116 20.06 6.23 3.37
N ILE A 117 20.13 6.96 4.49
CA ILE A 117 19.11 6.91 5.55
C ILE A 117 17.76 7.39 5.01
N LEU A 118 17.73 8.45 4.20
CA LEU A 118 16.51 8.98 3.60
C LEU A 118 15.86 7.97 2.65
N ILE A 119 16.66 7.33 1.78
CA ILE A 119 16.18 6.26 0.89
C ILE A 119 15.64 5.10 1.71
N PHE A 120 16.35 4.68 2.75
CA PHE A 120 15.91 3.60 3.65
C PHE A 120 14.57 3.92 4.33
N LEU A 121 14.43 5.10 4.92
CA LEU A 121 13.19 5.54 5.56
C LEU A 121 12.04 5.65 4.56
N GLY A 122 12.29 6.13 3.35
CA GLY A 122 11.32 6.19 2.26
C GLY A 122 10.79 4.79 1.90
N GLN A 123 11.67 3.82 1.71
CA GLN A 123 11.29 2.43 1.41
C GLN A 123 10.54 1.78 2.58
N TYR A 124 10.99 2.04 3.80
CA TYR A 124 10.30 1.60 5.01
C TYR A 124 8.87 2.14 5.10
N ALA A 125 8.68 3.43 4.84
CA ALA A 125 7.38 4.07 4.83
C ALA A 125 6.46 3.50 3.74
N VAL A 126 6.97 3.26 2.52
CA VAL A 126 6.21 2.65 1.41
C VAL A 126 5.72 1.25 1.80
N TYR A 127 6.57 0.41 2.39
CA TYR A 127 6.19 -0.93 2.83
C TYR A 127 5.14 -0.89 3.94
N ARG A 128 5.31 -0.01 4.93
CA ARG A 128 4.35 0.19 6.03
C ARG A 128 3.01 0.72 5.53
N ALA A 129 3.03 1.63 4.55
CA ALA A 129 1.81 2.15 3.93
C ALA A 129 1.05 1.06 3.16
N ARG A 130 1.74 0.15 2.45
CA ARG A 130 1.12 -1.02 1.80
C ARG A 130 0.49 -1.95 2.84
N ARG A 131 1.22 -2.30 3.90
CA ARG A 131 0.72 -3.13 5.00
C ARG A 131 -0.56 -2.54 5.61
N TYR A 132 -0.57 -1.24 5.87
CA TYR A 132 -1.77 -0.55 6.36
C TYR A 132 -2.96 -0.71 5.42
N ARG A 133 -2.76 -0.51 4.11
CA ARG A 133 -3.84 -0.64 3.11
C ARG A 133 -4.41 -2.05 3.09
N LEU A 134 -3.57 -3.07 3.11
CA LEU A 134 -3.98 -4.47 3.11
C LEU A 134 -4.80 -4.83 4.35
N THR A 135 -4.37 -4.42 5.54
CA THR A 135 -5.11 -4.68 6.78
C THR A 135 -6.47 -3.97 6.85
N ARG A 136 -6.71 -2.97 6.02
CA ARG A 136 -7.99 -2.24 5.92
C ARG A 136 -8.87 -2.70 4.75
N THR A 137 -8.40 -3.64 3.94
CA THR A 137 -9.18 -4.28 2.89
C THR A 137 -9.81 -5.54 3.44
N ILE A 138 -11.13 -5.65 3.33
CA ILE A 138 -11.93 -6.79 3.78
C ILE A 138 -12.59 -7.41 2.55
N TYR A 139 -12.51 -8.73 2.45
CA TYR A 139 -13.22 -9.53 1.45
C TYR A 139 -13.85 -10.73 2.14
N ARG A 140 -15.16 -10.94 1.97
CA ARG A 140 -15.96 -11.99 2.65
C ARG A 140 -15.77 -11.99 4.18
N GLY A 141 -15.71 -10.79 4.81
CA GLY A 141 -15.46 -10.65 6.23
C GLY A 141 -14.03 -10.97 6.69
N VAL A 142 -13.15 -11.40 5.79
CA VAL A 142 -11.75 -11.73 6.08
C VAL A 142 -10.83 -10.59 5.66
N ARG A 143 -9.91 -10.20 6.56
CA ARG A 143 -8.92 -9.14 6.31
C ARG A 143 -7.67 -9.69 5.67
N PHE A 144 -7.11 -8.95 4.73
CA PHE A 144 -5.78 -9.22 4.21
C PHE A 144 -4.72 -8.89 5.27
N HIS A 145 -3.66 -9.69 5.29
CA HIS A 145 -2.54 -9.50 6.21
C HIS A 145 -1.21 -9.54 5.47
N GLN A 146 -0.24 -8.72 5.93
CA GLN A 146 1.13 -8.73 5.44
C GLN A 146 2.10 -8.98 6.60
N SER A 147 2.82 -10.10 6.57
CA SER A 147 3.66 -10.59 7.66
C SER A 147 5.14 -10.20 7.55
N GLY A 148 5.63 -9.79 6.39
CA GLY A 148 7.05 -9.50 6.15
C GLY A 148 7.61 -8.36 7.00
N SER A 149 8.92 -8.39 7.27
CA SER A 149 9.63 -7.33 7.98
C SER A 149 9.85 -6.12 7.06
N ALA A 150 9.35 -4.94 7.47
CA ALA A 150 9.59 -3.69 6.75
C ALA A 150 11.09 -3.32 6.73
N PHE A 151 11.83 -3.67 7.79
CA PHE A 151 13.26 -3.42 7.87
C PHE A 151 14.03 -4.20 6.81
N LEU A 152 13.81 -5.53 6.71
CA LEU A 152 14.46 -6.37 5.69
C LEU A 152 14.12 -5.90 4.27
N TYR A 153 12.86 -5.55 4.03
CA TYR A 153 12.45 -4.98 2.75
C TYR A 153 13.26 -3.71 2.41
N SER A 154 13.41 -2.79 3.38
CA SER A 154 14.14 -1.53 3.17
C SER A 154 15.62 -1.77 2.91
N VAL A 155 16.25 -2.70 3.63
CA VAL A 155 17.66 -3.07 3.37
C VAL A 155 17.81 -3.63 1.96
N CYS A 156 16.97 -4.59 1.56
CA CYS A 156 16.97 -5.13 0.20
C CYS A 156 16.76 -4.02 -0.86
N ALA A 157 15.84 -3.09 -0.60
CA ALA A 157 15.56 -1.99 -1.50
C ALA A 157 16.75 -1.05 -1.65
N VAL A 158 17.46 -0.71 -0.56
CA VAL A 158 18.68 0.11 -0.62
C VAL A 158 19.78 -0.58 -1.42
N LEU A 159 19.98 -1.89 -1.21
CA LEU A 159 20.95 -2.67 -1.99
C LEU A 159 20.61 -2.69 -3.49
N TRP A 160 19.34 -2.85 -3.83
CA TRP A 160 18.89 -2.77 -5.21
C TRP A 160 19.07 -1.37 -5.80
N TRP A 161 18.80 -0.31 -5.03
CA TRP A 161 19.08 1.05 -5.48
C TRP A 161 20.56 1.30 -5.74
N ALA A 162 21.46 0.80 -4.88
CA ALA A 162 22.89 0.86 -5.11
C ALA A 162 23.30 0.13 -6.40
N LEU A 163 22.73 -1.06 -6.64
CA LEU A 163 22.97 -1.83 -7.86
C LEU A 163 22.43 -1.13 -9.12
N ILE A 164 21.28 -0.47 -9.04
CA ILE A 164 20.71 0.33 -10.14
C ILE A 164 21.68 1.47 -10.52
N VAL A 165 22.20 2.18 -9.53
CA VAL A 165 23.17 3.26 -9.77
C VAL A 165 24.45 2.70 -10.39
N LEU A 166 25.01 1.60 -9.86
CA LEU A 166 26.22 0.96 -10.36
C LEU A 166 26.07 0.42 -11.78
N SER A 167 24.87 -0.08 -12.13
CA SER A 167 24.57 -0.61 -13.48
C SER A 167 24.03 0.44 -14.45
N ALA A 168 24.15 1.74 -14.12
CA ALA A 168 23.59 2.83 -14.93
C ALA A 168 22.10 2.63 -15.30
N GLY A 169 21.32 2.05 -14.38
CA GLY A 169 19.87 1.84 -14.54
C GLY A 169 19.47 0.47 -15.12
N LEU A 170 20.38 -0.32 -15.66
CA LEU A 170 20.03 -1.62 -16.28
C LEU A 170 19.44 -2.62 -15.30
N ALA A 171 19.78 -2.55 -14.01
CA ALA A 171 19.23 -3.41 -12.98
C ALA A 171 17.80 -3.04 -12.54
N TYR A 172 17.23 -1.92 -13.00
CA TYR A 172 15.93 -1.43 -12.57
C TYR A 172 14.77 -2.45 -12.72
N PRO A 173 14.55 -3.11 -13.89
CA PRO A 173 13.47 -4.07 -14.05
C PRO A 173 13.62 -5.29 -13.14
N PHE A 174 14.83 -5.75 -12.91
CA PHE A 174 15.10 -6.87 -11.98
C PHE A 174 14.85 -6.47 -10.54
N ALA A 175 15.28 -5.27 -10.13
CA ALA A 175 15.01 -4.73 -8.81
C ALA A 175 13.51 -4.62 -8.52
N GLN A 176 12.73 -4.09 -9.46
CA GLN A 176 11.27 -3.98 -9.32
C GLN A 176 10.62 -5.35 -9.20
N SER A 177 10.99 -6.30 -10.06
CA SER A 177 10.48 -7.66 -10.02
C SER A 177 10.74 -8.33 -8.66
N GLN A 178 11.96 -8.25 -8.14
CA GLN A 178 12.34 -8.85 -6.86
C GLN A 178 11.64 -8.19 -5.67
N LEU A 179 11.52 -6.86 -5.68
CA LEU A 179 10.82 -6.13 -4.62
C LEU A 179 9.30 -6.40 -4.62
N GLU A 180 8.68 -6.53 -5.80
CA GLU A 180 7.26 -6.91 -5.90
C GLU A 180 7.07 -8.37 -5.47
N HIS A 181 7.96 -9.30 -5.89
CA HIS A 181 7.93 -10.69 -5.46
C HIS A 181 8.03 -10.82 -3.93
N PHE A 182 8.93 -10.05 -3.29
CA PHE A 182 9.03 -9.99 -1.84
C PHE A 182 7.70 -9.55 -1.19
N LYS A 183 7.05 -8.51 -1.73
CA LYS A 183 5.78 -8.02 -1.24
C LYS A 183 4.64 -9.04 -1.40
N MET A 184 4.57 -9.72 -2.54
CA MET A 184 3.54 -10.73 -2.83
C MET A 184 3.70 -11.96 -1.94
N ARG A 185 4.92 -12.46 -1.79
CA ARG A 185 5.22 -13.65 -0.96
C ARG A 185 4.82 -13.50 0.51
N HIS A 186 4.79 -12.25 1.02
CA HIS A 186 4.42 -11.95 2.40
C HIS A 186 2.98 -11.43 2.55
N THR A 187 2.15 -11.53 1.50
CA THR A 187 0.75 -11.13 1.54
C THR A 187 -0.12 -12.38 1.71
N PHE A 188 -0.93 -12.41 2.77
CA PHE A 188 -1.80 -13.53 3.11
C PHE A 188 -3.26 -13.08 3.18
N PHE A 189 -4.15 -13.98 2.80
CA PHE A 189 -5.59 -13.83 2.98
C PHE A 189 -5.99 -14.59 4.25
N GLY A 190 -6.62 -13.90 5.21
CA GLY A 190 -7.00 -14.48 6.49
C GLY A 190 -5.90 -14.46 7.55
N LYS A 191 -6.12 -15.19 8.66
CA LYS A 191 -5.19 -15.26 9.77
C LYS A 191 -3.98 -16.11 9.33
N PRO A 192 -2.73 -15.63 9.51
CA PRO A 192 -1.57 -16.46 9.21
C PRO A 192 -1.64 -17.71 10.08
N SER A 193 -1.58 -18.90 9.46
CA SER A 193 -1.32 -20.14 10.18
C SER A 193 0.05 -20.00 10.85
N ARG A 194 0.09 -20.19 12.15
CA ARG A 194 1.34 -20.27 12.91
C ARG A 194 2.09 -21.54 12.55
#